data_562f9b9069dc678fd3bc78c647100c8f
#
_entry.id   562f9b9069dc678fd3bc78c647100c8f
#
_cell.length_a   1.000
_cell.length_b   1.000
_cell.length_c   1.000
_cell.angle_alpha   90.00
_cell.angle_beta   90.00
_cell.angle_gamma   90.00
#
_symmetry.space_group_name_H-M   'P 1'
#
loop_
_entity.id
_entity.type
_entity.pdbx_description
1 polymer ?
#
loop_
_entity_poly.entity_id
_entity_poly.type
_entity_poly.pdbx_seq_one_letter_code
_entity_poly.pdbx_strand_id
1 'polypeptide(L)'
;MPLILTPGHLSNRGEFYYQLGAQIEAGISIIPALRNHLRSPIAKSFRRPIENLILYLEEGAPLAESMEALNGFLPEFDLALIRAGEESGTLDAVFRVLAEYYRERAQLSKSIIGNLIYPIAVLHMGIL
;
A
#
# COMPACT_ATOMS: atom_id res chain seq x y z
N MET A 1 -4.77 15.84 7.82
CA MET A 1 -4.69 14.66 6.98
C MET A 1 -4.91 15.00 5.51
N PRO A 2 -4.00 14.64 4.66
CA PRO A 2 -4.20 14.91 3.25
C PRO A 2 -5.32 14.04 2.70
N LEU A 3 -6.31 14.67 2.15
CA LEU A 3 -7.43 14.00 1.51
C LEU A 3 -7.07 13.61 0.08
N ILE A 4 -5.97 14.14 -0.43
CA ILE A 4 -5.53 13.91 -1.79
C ILE A 4 -4.41 12.89 -1.78
N LEU A 5 -4.65 11.73 -2.39
CA LEU A 5 -3.64 10.72 -2.60
C LEU A 5 -2.97 10.98 -3.93
N THR A 6 -1.66 11.23 -3.91
CA THR A 6 -0.88 11.41 -5.13
C THR A 6 -0.74 10.07 -5.84
N PRO A 7 -0.52 10.05 -7.17
CA PRO A 7 -0.24 8.79 -7.87
C PRO A 7 0.94 8.03 -7.30
N GLY A 8 1.99 8.74 -6.86
CA GLY A 8 3.15 8.10 -6.24
C GLY A 8 2.80 7.42 -4.93
N HIS A 9 1.96 8.04 -4.12
CA HIS A 9 1.52 7.47 -2.85
C HIS A 9 0.70 6.19 -3.06
N LEU A 10 -0.23 6.21 -4.00
CA LEU A 10 -1.04 5.04 -4.36
C LEU A 10 -0.17 3.92 -4.93
N SER A 11 0.79 4.27 -5.78
CA SER A 11 1.72 3.33 -6.38
C SER A 11 2.59 2.64 -5.32
N ASN A 12 3.07 3.40 -4.34
CA ASN A 12 3.89 2.86 -3.25
C ASN A 12 3.09 1.86 -2.41
N ARG A 13 1.85 2.17 -2.10
CA ARG A 13 1.00 1.28 -1.33
C ARG A 13 0.70 -0.01 -2.10
N GLY A 14 0.41 0.12 -3.39
CA GLY A 14 0.20 -1.04 -4.25
C GLY A 14 1.42 -1.94 -4.31
N GLU A 15 2.61 -1.35 -4.43
CA GLU A 15 3.85 -2.10 -4.46
C GLU A 15 4.14 -2.80 -3.13
N PHE A 16 3.85 -2.12 -2.03
CA PHE A 16 3.99 -2.70 -0.69
C PHE A 16 3.15 -3.98 -0.57
N TYR A 17 1.87 -3.91 -0.93
CA TYR A 17 0.99 -5.08 -0.88
C TYR A 17 1.40 -6.16 -1.85
N TYR A 18 1.87 -5.78 -3.03
CA TYR A 18 2.34 -6.74 -4.01
C TYR A 18 3.52 -7.55 -3.48
N GLN A 19 4.49 -6.87 -2.90
CA GLN A 19 5.67 -7.54 -2.34
C GLN A 19 5.31 -8.45 -1.18
N LEU A 20 4.46 -7.99 -0.26
CA LEU A 20 4.02 -8.83 0.85
C LEU A 20 3.25 -10.05 0.36
N GLY A 21 2.32 -9.85 -0.55
CA GLY A 21 1.51 -10.94 -1.08
C GLY A 21 2.35 -12.00 -1.79
N ALA A 22 3.33 -11.56 -2.59
CA ALA A 22 4.21 -12.48 -3.30
C ALA A 22 5.05 -13.31 -2.34
N GLN A 23 5.56 -12.72 -1.28
CA GLN A 23 6.37 -13.44 -0.29
C GLN A 23 5.53 -14.43 0.52
N ILE A 24 4.34 -14.04 0.94
CA ILE A 24 3.45 -14.92 1.69
C ILE A 24 3.01 -16.09 0.81
N GLU A 25 2.69 -15.83 -0.45
CA GLU A 25 2.35 -16.88 -1.42
C GLU A 25 3.52 -17.86 -1.62
N ALA A 26 4.76 -17.37 -1.54
CA ALA A 26 5.96 -18.21 -1.64
C ALA A 26 6.28 -18.96 -0.34
N GLY A 27 5.47 -18.80 0.71
CA GLY A 27 5.67 -19.50 1.98
C GLY A 27 6.47 -18.73 3.01
N ILE A 28 6.80 -17.47 2.76
CA ILE A 28 7.54 -16.63 3.71
C ILE A 28 6.54 -16.06 4.71
N SER A 29 6.82 -16.22 6.00
CA SER A 29 5.98 -15.68 7.07
C SER A 29 6.01 -14.16 7.08
N ILE A 30 5.00 -13.55 7.70
CA ILE A 30 4.81 -12.09 7.66
C ILE A 30 5.99 -11.31 8.25
N ILE A 31 6.54 -11.74 9.37
CA ILE A 31 7.65 -11.01 10.01
C ILE A 31 8.90 -11.01 9.12
N PRO A 32 9.39 -12.15 8.63
CA PRO A 32 10.51 -12.13 7.68
C PRO A 32 10.21 -11.33 6.41
N ALA A 33 8.97 -11.38 5.91
CA ALA A 33 8.58 -10.60 4.74
C ALA A 33 8.70 -9.10 4.99
N LEU A 34 8.27 -8.64 6.16
CA LEU A 34 8.41 -7.24 6.55
C LEU A 34 9.86 -6.83 6.76
N ARG A 35 10.67 -7.71 7.34
CA ARG A 35 12.10 -7.45 7.49
C ARG A 35 12.80 -7.32 6.14
N ASN A 36 12.41 -8.15 5.17
CA ASN A 36 12.92 -8.05 3.81
C ASN A 36 12.57 -6.70 3.20
N HIS A 37 11.36 -6.20 3.46
CA HIS A 37 10.95 -4.89 2.98
C HIS A 37 11.84 -3.77 3.56
N LEU A 38 12.24 -3.88 4.81
CA LEU A 38 13.08 -2.86 5.44
C LEU A 38 14.48 -2.75 4.85
N ARG A 39 14.97 -3.79 4.18
CA ARG A 39 16.28 -3.75 3.52
C ARG A 39 16.28 -2.77 2.35
N SER A 40 15.15 -2.63 1.69
CA SER A 40 14.98 -1.71 0.57
C SER A 40 13.55 -1.17 0.59
N PRO A 41 13.26 -0.22 1.49
CA PRO A 41 11.90 0.30 1.62
C PRO A 41 11.46 1.02 0.34
N ILE A 42 10.19 0.85 0.00
CA ILE A 42 9.59 1.51 -1.16
C ILE A 42 9.68 3.03 -1.00
N ALA A 43 9.47 3.52 0.22
CA ALA A 43 9.55 4.93 0.54
C ALA A 43 10.05 5.08 1.98
N LYS A 44 10.71 6.20 2.25
CA LYS A 44 11.23 6.49 3.60
C LYS A 44 10.12 6.51 4.65
N SER A 45 8.93 6.94 4.26
CA SER A 45 7.78 7.02 5.16
C SER A 45 7.28 5.65 5.61
N PHE A 46 7.67 4.58 4.95
CA PHE A 46 7.29 3.22 5.32
C PHE A 46 8.18 2.63 6.41
N ARG A 47 9.39 3.14 6.56
CA ARG A 47 10.39 2.54 7.46
C ARG A 47 9.89 2.44 8.90
N ARG A 48 9.53 3.58 9.51
CA ARG A 48 9.14 3.60 10.91
C ARG A 48 7.85 2.82 11.19
N PRO A 49 6.79 2.99 10.38
CA PRO A 49 5.59 2.17 10.59
C PRO A 49 5.87 0.68 10.52
N ILE A 50 6.69 0.22 9.58
CA ILE A 50 7.00 -1.20 9.43
C ILE A 50 7.86 -1.70 10.57
N GLU A 51 8.82 -0.90 11.06
CA GLU A 51 9.60 -1.25 12.23
C GLU A 51 8.69 -1.45 13.45
N ASN A 52 7.75 -0.55 13.67
CA ASN A 52 6.79 -0.65 14.76
C ASN A 52 5.85 -1.85 14.59
N LEU A 53 5.44 -2.11 13.36
CA LEU A 53 4.60 -3.25 13.04
C LEU A 53 5.28 -4.55 13.44
N ILE A 54 6.54 -4.70 13.10
CA ILE A 54 7.33 -5.89 13.45
C ILE A 54 7.36 -6.07 14.97
N LEU A 55 7.57 -4.98 15.72
CA LEU A 55 7.59 -5.05 17.19
C LEU A 55 6.27 -5.56 17.75
N TYR A 56 5.14 -5.07 17.26
CA TYR A 56 3.83 -5.54 17.71
C TYR A 56 3.62 -7.01 17.39
N LEU A 57 4.01 -7.43 16.19
CA LEU A 57 3.88 -8.82 15.76
C LEU A 57 4.77 -9.75 16.61
N GLU A 58 5.97 -9.30 16.95
CA GLU A 58 6.87 -10.07 17.81
C GLU A 58 6.33 -10.22 19.22
N GLU A 59 5.51 -9.29 19.66
CA GLU A 59 4.82 -9.39 20.95
C GLU A 59 3.61 -10.33 20.89
N GLY A 60 3.29 -10.84 19.72
CA GLY A 60 2.20 -11.81 19.54
C GLY A 60 0.87 -11.22 19.13
N ALA A 61 0.81 -9.93 18.84
CA ALA A 61 -0.45 -9.31 18.38
C ALA A 61 -0.81 -9.76 16.98
N PRO A 62 -2.12 -9.89 16.66
CA PRO A 62 -2.55 -10.20 15.30
C PRO A 62 -2.16 -9.10 14.32
N LEU A 63 -2.05 -9.46 13.05
CA LEU A 63 -1.60 -8.54 12.01
C LEU A 63 -2.50 -7.32 11.87
N ALA A 64 -3.80 -7.51 11.72
CA ALA A 64 -4.73 -6.41 11.53
C ALA A 64 -4.72 -5.45 12.73
N GLU A 65 -4.71 -6.01 13.95
CA GLU A 65 -4.63 -5.21 15.17
C GLU A 65 -3.34 -4.42 15.24
N SER A 66 -2.23 -5.04 14.86
CA SER A 66 -0.92 -4.38 14.84
C SER A 66 -0.88 -3.25 13.83
N MET A 67 -1.48 -3.45 12.66
CA MET A 67 -1.55 -2.41 11.63
C MET A 67 -2.46 -1.25 12.05
N GLU A 68 -3.56 -1.55 12.73
CA GLU A 68 -4.45 -0.53 13.26
C GLU A 68 -3.73 0.35 14.29
N ALA A 69 -2.84 -0.23 15.07
CA ALA A 69 -2.06 0.50 16.07
C ALA A 69 -1.05 1.49 15.47
N LEU A 70 -0.84 1.46 14.16
CA LEU A 70 0.09 2.36 13.48
C LEU A 70 -0.51 3.75 13.18
N ASN A 71 -1.65 4.06 13.74
CA ASN A 71 -2.26 5.40 13.69
C ASN A 71 -2.31 6.04 12.30
N GLY A 72 -3.20 5.51 11.47
CA GLY A 72 -3.45 6.12 10.17
C GLY A 72 -2.49 5.71 9.07
N PHE A 73 -1.65 4.71 9.31
CA PHE A 73 -0.79 4.17 8.24
C PHE A 73 -1.64 3.56 7.13
N LEU A 74 -2.69 2.83 7.49
CA LEU A 74 -3.60 2.21 6.53
C LEU A 74 -5.03 2.71 6.75
N PRO A 75 -5.80 2.86 5.65
CA PRO A 75 -7.22 3.22 5.74
C PRO A 75 -8.06 2.07 6.34
N GLU A 76 -9.25 2.44 6.81
CA GLU A 76 -10.21 1.48 7.36
C GLU A 76 -10.56 0.37 6.38
N PHE A 77 -10.66 0.69 5.10
CA PHE A 77 -10.95 -0.28 4.05
C PHE A 77 -9.89 -1.39 4.03
N ASP A 78 -8.62 -1.00 4.03
CA ASP A 78 -7.50 -1.94 3.99
C ASP A 78 -7.50 -2.82 5.25
N LEU A 79 -7.69 -2.20 6.41
CA LEU A 79 -7.70 -2.90 7.68
C LEU A 79 -8.81 -3.95 7.76
N ALA A 80 -10.00 -3.61 7.23
CA ALA A 80 -11.12 -4.54 7.22
C ALA A 80 -10.84 -5.78 6.37
N LEU A 81 -10.23 -5.58 5.19
CA LEU A 81 -9.86 -6.68 4.31
C LEU A 81 -8.75 -7.53 4.92
N ILE A 82 -7.75 -6.91 5.52
CA ILE A 82 -6.65 -7.63 6.16
C ILE A 82 -7.16 -8.43 7.34
N ARG A 83 -8.07 -7.88 8.14
CA ARG A 83 -8.67 -8.59 9.26
C ARG A 83 -9.43 -9.83 8.78
N ALA A 84 -10.23 -9.67 7.73
CA ALA A 84 -10.97 -10.79 7.15
C ALA A 84 -10.04 -11.87 6.61
N GLY A 85 -8.97 -11.47 5.93
CA GLY A 85 -7.98 -12.39 5.39
C GLY A 85 -7.21 -13.13 6.47
N GLU A 86 -6.86 -12.42 7.55
CA GLU A 86 -6.17 -13.04 8.68
C GLU A 86 -7.04 -14.09 9.36
N GLU A 87 -8.31 -13.78 9.56
CA GLU A 87 -9.26 -14.71 10.19
C GLU A 87 -9.54 -15.94 9.33
N SER A 88 -9.56 -15.79 8.02
CA SER A 88 -9.87 -16.88 7.09
C SER A 88 -8.64 -17.59 6.53
N GLY A 89 -7.43 -17.12 6.85
CA GLY A 89 -6.21 -17.71 6.32
C GLY A 89 -5.95 -17.38 4.85
N THR A 90 -6.46 -16.26 4.36
CA THR A 90 -6.35 -15.87 2.94
C THR A 90 -5.61 -14.54 2.76
N LEU A 91 -4.63 -14.27 3.60
CA LEU A 91 -3.86 -13.01 3.51
C LEU A 91 -3.18 -12.82 2.15
N ASP A 92 -2.67 -13.90 1.54
CA ASP A 92 -2.06 -13.82 0.23
C ASP A 92 -3.04 -13.26 -0.81
N ALA A 93 -4.27 -13.75 -0.81
CA ALA A 93 -5.31 -13.28 -1.72
C ALA A 93 -5.70 -11.83 -1.42
N VAL A 94 -5.81 -11.48 -0.14
CA VAL A 94 -6.15 -10.11 0.28
C VAL A 94 -5.08 -9.12 -0.17
N PHE A 95 -3.81 -9.44 0.03
CA PHE A 95 -2.74 -8.55 -0.41
C PHE A 95 -2.71 -8.40 -1.93
N ARG A 96 -3.03 -9.47 -2.66
CA ARG A 96 -3.13 -9.40 -4.12
C ARG A 96 -4.26 -8.45 -4.55
N VAL A 97 -5.42 -8.57 -3.93
CA VAL A 97 -6.56 -7.70 -4.22
C VAL A 97 -6.22 -6.25 -3.92
N LEU A 98 -5.60 -5.99 -2.76
CA LEU A 98 -5.21 -4.62 -2.39
C LEU A 98 -4.14 -4.06 -3.33
N ALA A 99 -3.19 -4.88 -3.75
CA ALA A 99 -2.17 -4.46 -4.70
C ALA A 99 -2.80 -4.02 -6.02
N GLU A 100 -3.72 -4.81 -6.55
CA GLU A 100 -4.43 -4.47 -7.79
C GLU A 100 -5.27 -3.21 -7.64
N TYR A 101 -5.98 -3.11 -6.52
CA TYR A 101 -6.82 -1.95 -6.21
C TYR A 101 -6.00 -0.64 -6.26
N TYR A 102 -4.85 -0.63 -5.61
CA TYR A 102 -4.03 0.58 -5.57
C TYR A 102 -3.30 0.84 -6.88
N ARG A 103 -2.92 -0.20 -7.61
CA ARG A 103 -2.31 -0.05 -8.93
C ARG A 103 -3.29 0.57 -9.92
N GLU A 104 -4.52 0.11 -9.92
CA GLU A 104 -5.56 0.66 -10.79
C GLU A 104 -5.84 2.13 -10.45
N ARG A 105 -5.93 2.46 -9.16
CA ARG A 105 -6.15 3.83 -8.73
C ARG A 105 -4.97 4.73 -9.08
N ALA A 106 -3.75 4.24 -8.98
CA ALA A 106 -2.58 4.99 -9.37
C ALA A 106 -2.58 5.29 -10.87
N GLN A 107 -2.95 4.31 -11.69
CA GLN A 107 -3.05 4.49 -13.13
C GLN A 107 -4.16 5.47 -13.52
N LEU A 108 -5.32 5.36 -12.89
CA LEU A 108 -6.42 6.28 -13.13
C LEU A 108 -6.03 7.71 -12.77
N SER A 109 -5.37 7.88 -11.64
CA SER A 109 -4.92 9.19 -11.19
C SER A 109 -3.93 9.81 -12.18
N LYS A 110 -2.97 9.01 -12.66
CA LYS A 110 -2.01 9.46 -13.68
C LYS A 110 -2.69 9.79 -14.98
N SER A 111 -3.65 8.97 -15.39
CA SER A 111 -4.40 9.16 -16.63
C SER A 111 -5.21 10.45 -16.58
N ILE A 112 -5.90 10.70 -15.48
CA ILE A 112 -6.70 11.91 -15.30
C ILE A 112 -5.80 13.14 -15.34
N ILE A 113 -4.67 13.11 -14.65
CA ILE A 113 -3.72 14.21 -14.64
C ILE A 113 -3.16 14.45 -16.05
N GLY A 114 -2.77 13.40 -16.75
CA GLY A 114 -2.28 13.49 -18.11
C GLY A 114 -3.31 14.04 -19.06
N ASN A 115 -4.56 13.59 -18.94
CA ASN A 115 -5.66 14.06 -19.77
C ASN A 115 -6.01 15.53 -19.51
N LEU A 116 -5.76 16.03 -18.33
CA LEU A 116 -5.97 17.44 -18.00
C LEU A 116 -4.81 18.31 -18.44
N ILE A 117 -3.59 17.82 -18.30
CA ILE A 117 -2.39 18.59 -18.66
C ILE A 117 -2.33 18.81 -20.18
N TYR A 118 -2.65 17.79 -20.97
CA TYR A 118 -2.54 17.88 -22.42
C TYR A 118 -3.47 18.96 -23.01
N PRO A 119 -4.79 18.99 -22.72
CA PRO A 119 -5.64 20.05 -23.21
C PRO A 119 -5.22 21.44 -22.75
N ILE A 120 -4.78 21.57 -21.52
CA ILE A 120 -4.32 22.86 -21.00
C ILE A 120 -3.08 23.36 -21.75
N ALA A 121 -2.14 22.47 -22.01
CA ALA A 121 -0.93 22.80 -22.76
C ALA A 121 -1.24 23.19 -24.19
N VAL A 122 -2.12 22.45 -24.85
CA VAL A 122 -2.56 22.75 -26.23
C VAL A 122 -3.26 24.10 -26.28
N LEU A 123 -4.13 24.37 -25.32
CA LEU A 123 -4.84 25.64 -25.24
C LEU A 123 -3.88 26.81 -25.03
N HIS A 124 -2.89 26.62 -24.20
CA HIS A 124 -1.87 27.62 -23.92
C HIS A 124 -1.02 27.92 -25.14
N MET A 125 -0.64 26.89 -25.88
CA MET A 125 0.12 27.06 -27.12
C MET A 125 -0.74 27.58 -28.28
N GLY A 126 -2.01 27.26 -28.29
CA GLY A 126 -2.93 27.72 -29.30
C GLY A 126 -3.30 29.19 -29.21
N ILE A 127 -3.12 29.79 -28.03
CA ILE A 127 -3.37 31.22 -27.84
C ILE A 127 -2.19 32.07 -28.31
N LEU A 128 -1.04 31.47 -28.38
CA LEU A 128 0.17 32.13 -28.87
C LEU A 128 0.27 32.02 -30.38
#